data_5ab05a93b4d97036b1b9f0a4b181ad2e
#
_entry.id   5ab05a93b4d97036b1b9f0a4b181ad2e
#
_cell.length_a   1.000
_cell.length_b   1.000
_cell.length_c   1.000
_cell.angle_alpha   90.00
_cell.angle_beta   90.00
_cell.angle_gamma   90.00
#
_symmetry.space_group_name_H-M   'P 1'
#
loop_
_entity.id
_entity.type
_entity.pdbx_description
1 polymer ?
#
loop_
_entity_poly.entity_id
_entity_poly.type
_entity_poly.pdbx_seq_one_letter_code
_entity_poly.pdbx_strand_id
1 'polypeptide(L)'
;MNILITVGIFPPDIGGPASFVPKISDFLIKNGHDVKIICLSEDENIHIEDQLNVIRIRRSNILPIRWLKTIYQIIKNGIKSDLIFVNGLGIESAVANLLLRKRIIRKIVGDPVWERAYNQKKTLDTFDNFQINKHPLIIEIQKLTRNWSINSAELIITPSDNLKNFVTGIGFKNKITKINNGVDIKANISQLSNKTDINIIIISRLVIQKNIDLVIHAFKVLNEKNVKLNIVGDGGEFNNLQKLIHDLELQDKVKILGKIDNNKIGELLRTSDLFIQASNYEGLPHSLLEAINYN
;
A
#
# COMPACT_ATOMS: atom_id res chain seq x y z
N MET A 1 24.46 5.16 -11.41
CA MET A 1 24.47 4.96 -9.95
C MET A 1 23.93 3.56 -9.65
N ASN A 2 24.45 2.93 -8.60
CA ASN A 2 23.94 1.66 -8.10
C ASN A 2 22.90 1.94 -7.02
N ILE A 3 21.64 1.60 -7.23
CA ILE A 3 20.52 1.91 -6.35
C ILE A 3 19.96 0.62 -5.76
N LEU A 4 19.93 0.54 -4.42
CA LEU A 4 19.26 -0.54 -3.71
C LEU A 4 17.87 -0.09 -3.31
N ILE A 5 16.81 -0.79 -3.77
CA ILE A 5 15.43 -0.53 -3.38
C ILE A 5 14.98 -1.59 -2.37
N THR A 6 14.38 -1.15 -1.26
CA THR A 6 13.76 -2.05 -0.28
C THR A 6 12.25 -1.83 -0.24
N VAL A 7 11.47 -2.92 -0.30
CA VAL A 7 10.01 -2.87 -0.35
C VAL A 7 9.38 -4.05 0.39
N GLY A 8 8.25 -3.83 1.05
CA GLY A 8 7.54 -4.87 1.82
C GLY A 8 6.73 -5.82 0.94
N ILE A 9 6.22 -5.33 -0.20
CA ILE A 9 5.41 -6.09 -1.18
C ILE A 9 5.88 -5.76 -2.59
N PHE A 10 5.97 -6.78 -3.44
CA PHE A 10 6.38 -6.68 -4.84
C PHE A 10 5.57 -7.69 -5.67
N PRO A 11 5.37 -7.53 -6.97
CA PRO A 11 4.64 -8.51 -7.77
C PRO A 11 5.08 -9.96 -7.49
N PRO A 12 4.12 -10.91 -7.37
CA PRO A 12 2.69 -10.84 -7.71
C PRO A 12 1.78 -10.28 -6.61
N ASP A 13 2.32 -9.72 -5.52
CA ASP A 13 1.50 -9.04 -4.52
C ASP A 13 0.76 -7.85 -5.15
N ILE A 14 -0.42 -7.50 -4.58
CA ILE A 14 -1.20 -6.35 -5.00
C ILE A 14 -1.10 -5.23 -3.96
N GLY A 15 -0.88 -4.00 -4.43
CA GLY A 15 -0.84 -2.81 -3.59
C GLY A 15 0.04 -1.70 -4.15
N GLY A 16 -0.08 -0.51 -3.60
CA GLY A 16 0.64 0.68 -4.08
C GLY A 16 2.15 0.49 -4.27
N PRO A 17 2.90 -0.05 -3.30
CA PRO A 17 4.32 -0.35 -3.48
C PRO A 17 4.60 -1.35 -4.60
N ALA A 18 3.76 -2.40 -4.74
CA ALA A 18 3.92 -3.41 -5.79
C ALA A 18 3.63 -2.87 -7.19
N SER A 19 2.81 -1.83 -7.32
CA SER A 19 2.58 -1.13 -8.59
C SER A 19 3.65 -0.05 -8.86
N PHE A 20 4.15 0.61 -7.83
CA PHE A 20 5.09 1.74 -7.96
C PHE A 20 6.53 1.29 -8.19
N VAL A 21 7.01 0.28 -7.42
CA VAL A 21 8.45 -0.08 -7.45
C VAL A 21 8.90 -0.62 -8.81
N PRO A 22 8.17 -1.50 -9.52
CA PRO A 22 8.55 -1.91 -10.87
C PRO A 22 8.69 -0.72 -11.82
N LYS A 23 7.73 0.20 -11.83
CA LYS A 23 7.72 1.37 -12.73
C LYS A 23 8.90 2.31 -12.49
N ILE A 24 9.19 2.62 -11.22
CA ILE A 24 10.34 3.47 -10.90
C ILE A 24 11.67 2.75 -11.19
N SER A 25 11.75 1.43 -11.00
CA SER A 25 12.93 0.65 -11.34
C SER A 25 13.20 0.66 -12.83
N ASP A 26 12.20 0.43 -13.65
CA ASP A 26 12.27 0.53 -15.10
C ASP A 26 12.74 1.91 -15.57
N PHE A 27 12.15 2.96 -14.99
CA PHE A 27 12.54 4.33 -15.30
C PHE A 27 14.01 4.59 -14.96
N LEU A 28 14.47 4.15 -13.79
CA LEU A 28 15.87 4.32 -13.36
C LEU A 28 16.83 3.55 -14.25
N ILE A 29 16.51 2.31 -14.64
CA ILE A 29 17.32 1.48 -15.53
C ILE A 29 17.43 2.13 -16.91
N LYS A 30 16.32 2.61 -17.48
CA LYS A 30 16.30 3.34 -18.76
C LYS A 30 17.12 4.63 -18.73
N ASN A 31 17.35 5.20 -17.56
CA ASN A 31 18.21 6.37 -17.35
C ASN A 31 19.65 5.99 -16.92
N GLY A 32 20.10 4.75 -17.16
CA GLY A 32 21.49 4.33 -16.97
C GLY A 32 21.87 4.06 -15.51
N HIS A 33 20.91 3.73 -14.64
CA HIS A 33 21.19 3.31 -13.27
C HIS A 33 21.12 1.79 -13.13
N ASP A 34 21.99 1.20 -12.29
CA ASP A 34 21.85 -0.20 -11.88
C ASP A 34 20.91 -0.28 -10.66
N VAL A 35 19.85 -1.08 -10.78
CA VAL A 35 18.81 -1.19 -9.75
C VAL A 35 18.73 -2.62 -9.24
N LYS A 36 18.80 -2.75 -7.91
CA LYS A 36 18.58 -4.01 -7.22
C LYS A 36 17.45 -3.86 -6.21
N ILE A 37 16.54 -4.84 -6.16
CA ILE A 37 15.35 -4.79 -5.33
C ILE A 37 15.42 -5.89 -4.28
N ILE A 38 15.12 -5.56 -3.01
CA ILE A 38 14.91 -6.54 -1.93
C ILE A 38 13.46 -6.43 -1.47
N CYS A 39 12.72 -7.55 -1.49
CA CYS A 39 11.33 -7.58 -1.10
C CYS A 39 11.00 -8.82 -0.25
N LEU A 40 9.81 -8.77 0.42
CA LEU A 40 9.21 -9.96 1.01
C LEU A 40 8.28 -10.61 -0.02
N SER A 41 8.24 -11.95 -0.04
CA SER A 41 7.37 -12.74 -0.92
C SER A 41 6.88 -13.99 -0.21
N GLU A 42 5.75 -14.55 -0.61
CA GLU A 42 5.33 -15.87 -0.14
C GLU A 42 6.18 -16.99 -0.73
N ASP A 43 6.66 -16.81 -1.95
CA ASP A 43 7.58 -17.72 -2.62
C ASP A 43 8.88 -16.98 -3.02
N GLU A 44 10.03 -17.53 -2.64
CA GLU A 44 11.35 -16.99 -2.96
C GLU A 44 11.75 -17.27 -4.42
N ASN A 45 11.13 -18.26 -5.07
CA ASN A 45 11.53 -18.77 -6.40
C ASN A 45 10.70 -18.16 -7.56
N ILE A 46 9.84 -17.19 -7.28
CA ILE A 46 9.07 -16.54 -8.34
C ILE A 46 9.98 -15.63 -9.17
N HIS A 47 10.10 -15.95 -10.46
CA HIS A 47 10.77 -15.13 -11.47
C HIS A 47 9.73 -14.56 -12.43
N ILE A 48 9.07 -13.46 -12.06
CA ILE A 48 7.99 -12.87 -12.87
C ILE A 48 8.53 -11.83 -13.87
N GLU A 49 9.69 -11.26 -13.60
CA GLU A 49 10.24 -10.17 -14.40
C GLU A 49 11.74 -10.41 -14.67
N ASP A 50 12.04 -10.96 -15.84
CA ASP A 50 13.41 -11.32 -16.27
C ASP A 50 14.37 -10.13 -16.39
N GLN A 51 13.87 -8.88 -16.33
CA GLN A 51 14.69 -7.67 -16.50
C GLN A 51 15.06 -6.98 -15.18
N LEU A 52 14.41 -7.33 -14.05
CA LEU A 52 14.68 -6.70 -12.77
C LEU A 52 15.47 -7.63 -11.84
N ASN A 53 16.53 -7.10 -11.25
CA ASN A 53 17.34 -7.84 -10.26
C ASN A 53 16.62 -7.83 -8.89
N VAL A 54 15.79 -8.84 -8.62
CA VAL A 54 14.93 -8.95 -7.43
C VAL A 54 15.43 -10.06 -6.51
N ILE A 55 15.67 -9.72 -5.25
CA ILE A 55 15.96 -10.65 -4.16
C ILE A 55 14.74 -10.78 -3.30
N ARG A 56 14.14 -11.98 -3.27
CA ARG A 56 12.93 -12.29 -2.51
C ARG A 56 13.29 -12.96 -1.19
N ILE A 57 12.63 -12.54 -0.11
CA ILE A 57 12.79 -13.13 1.23
C ILE A 57 11.43 -13.65 1.66
N ARG A 58 11.38 -14.92 2.07
CA ARG A 58 10.13 -15.59 2.41
C ARG A 58 9.44 -14.90 3.59
N ARG A 59 8.20 -14.44 3.36
CA ARG A 59 7.38 -13.71 4.35
C ARG A 59 6.96 -14.60 5.51
N SER A 60 6.69 -15.88 5.26
CA SER A 60 6.29 -16.87 6.26
C SER A 60 7.40 -17.32 7.20
N ASN A 61 8.67 -16.93 6.97
CA ASN A 61 9.72 -17.17 7.95
C ASN A 61 9.35 -16.55 9.31
N ILE A 62 9.70 -17.24 10.41
CA ILE A 62 9.51 -16.68 11.75
C ILE A 62 10.21 -15.32 11.88
N LEU A 63 9.60 -14.39 12.60
CA LEU A 63 9.97 -12.97 12.60
C LEU A 63 11.47 -12.71 12.81
N PRO A 64 12.18 -13.30 13.80
CA PRO A 64 13.61 -13.06 13.98
C PRO A 64 14.46 -13.49 12.78
N ILE A 65 14.17 -14.67 12.20
CA ILE A 65 14.92 -15.20 11.04
C ILE A 65 14.69 -14.31 9.83
N ARG A 66 13.44 -13.92 9.56
CA ARG A 66 13.11 -13.01 8.47
C ARG A 66 13.84 -11.68 8.62
N TRP A 67 13.87 -11.12 9.81
CA TRP A 67 14.56 -9.88 10.13
C TRP A 67 16.06 -9.97 9.85
N LEU A 68 16.72 -11.00 10.39
CA LEU A 68 18.15 -11.23 10.19
C LEU A 68 18.48 -11.45 8.71
N LYS A 69 17.70 -12.28 8.00
CA LYS A 69 17.88 -12.49 6.54
C LYS A 69 17.72 -11.18 5.76
N THR A 70 16.72 -10.37 6.11
CA THR A 70 16.47 -9.10 5.42
C THR A 70 17.63 -8.12 5.66
N ILE A 71 18.06 -7.94 6.90
CA ILE A 71 19.18 -7.06 7.24
C ILE A 71 20.47 -7.54 6.56
N TYR A 72 20.75 -8.86 6.59
CA TYR A 72 21.90 -9.43 5.91
C TYR A 72 21.89 -9.15 4.40
N GLN A 73 20.76 -9.35 3.73
CA GLN A 73 20.65 -9.09 2.30
C GLN A 73 20.80 -7.59 1.99
N ILE A 74 20.28 -6.71 2.83
CA ILE A 74 20.46 -5.26 2.67
C ILE A 74 21.94 -4.90 2.82
N ILE A 75 22.65 -5.43 3.82
CA ILE A 75 24.06 -5.17 4.01
C ILE A 75 24.87 -5.70 2.82
N LYS A 76 24.69 -6.98 2.47
CA LYS A 76 25.42 -7.64 1.37
C LYS A 76 25.33 -6.87 0.05
N ASN A 77 24.13 -6.39 -0.30
CA ASN A 77 23.90 -5.70 -1.56
C ASN A 77 24.12 -4.19 -1.47
N GLY A 78 23.92 -3.62 -0.28
CA GLY A 78 24.11 -2.18 -0.01
C GLY A 78 25.57 -1.73 0.00
N ILE A 79 26.53 -2.61 0.24
CA ILE A 79 27.96 -2.25 0.18
C ILE A 79 28.31 -1.61 -1.17
N LYS A 80 27.80 -2.17 -2.26
CA LYS A 80 28.06 -1.70 -3.64
C LYS A 80 27.10 -0.63 -4.12
N SER A 81 26.07 -0.27 -3.32
CA SER A 81 25.11 0.75 -3.72
C SER A 81 25.61 2.15 -3.36
N ASP A 82 25.21 3.14 -4.16
CA ASP A 82 25.45 4.56 -3.91
C ASP A 82 24.31 5.15 -3.05
N LEU A 83 23.13 4.55 -3.14
CA LEU A 83 21.89 5.01 -2.54
C LEU A 83 21.01 3.84 -2.12
N ILE A 84 20.29 3.98 -1.00
CA ILE A 84 19.21 3.07 -0.59
C ILE A 84 17.87 3.82 -0.72
N PHE A 85 16.99 3.33 -1.61
CA PHE A 85 15.62 3.83 -1.73
C PHE A 85 14.66 2.94 -0.95
N VAL A 86 14.05 3.49 0.11
CA VAL A 86 13.21 2.74 1.05
C VAL A 86 11.74 3.02 0.78
N ASN A 87 11.03 2.06 0.20
CA ASN A 87 9.57 2.07 0.02
C ASN A 87 8.86 0.98 0.86
N GLY A 88 9.52 0.48 1.86
CA GLY A 88 9.15 -0.58 2.81
C GLY A 88 10.38 -1.11 3.51
N LEU A 89 10.22 -2.00 4.50
CA LEU A 89 11.33 -2.56 5.29
C LEU A 89 12.19 -1.47 5.94
N GLY A 90 11.52 -0.42 6.47
CA GLY A 90 12.21 0.79 6.92
C GLY A 90 13.10 0.57 8.13
N ILE A 91 12.69 -0.27 9.09
CA ILE A 91 13.48 -0.57 10.29
C ILE A 91 14.70 -1.41 9.92
N GLU A 92 14.51 -2.45 9.08
CA GLU A 92 15.58 -3.30 8.60
C GLU A 92 16.61 -2.51 7.79
N SER A 93 16.14 -1.58 6.97
CA SER A 93 17.02 -0.68 6.20
C SER A 93 17.79 0.28 7.11
N ALA A 94 17.15 0.84 8.13
CA ALA A 94 17.80 1.72 9.09
C ALA A 94 18.87 0.98 9.90
N VAL A 95 18.58 -0.24 10.38
CA VAL A 95 19.56 -1.08 11.11
C VAL A 95 20.75 -1.43 10.22
N ALA A 96 20.49 -1.90 8.99
CA ALA A 96 21.55 -2.20 8.03
C ALA A 96 22.43 -0.97 7.74
N ASN A 97 21.82 0.20 7.68
CA ASN A 97 22.52 1.44 7.35
C ASN A 97 23.41 1.96 8.49
N LEU A 98 23.28 1.47 9.71
CA LEU A 98 24.25 1.76 10.79
C LEU A 98 25.68 1.28 10.37
N LEU A 99 25.77 0.19 9.63
CA LEU A 99 27.02 -0.34 9.11
C LEU A 99 27.39 0.24 7.73
N LEU A 100 26.38 0.40 6.86
CA LEU A 100 26.61 0.82 5.46
C LEU A 100 26.89 2.31 5.31
N ARG A 101 26.29 3.15 6.14
CA ARG A 101 26.40 4.63 6.11
C ARG A 101 26.12 5.23 4.72
N LYS A 102 25.13 4.66 4.02
CA LYS A 102 24.69 5.14 2.70
C LYS A 102 23.61 6.20 2.85
N ARG A 103 23.43 6.99 1.79
CA ARG A 103 22.30 7.93 1.71
C ARG A 103 21.01 7.15 1.63
N ILE A 104 20.04 7.48 2.47
CA ILE A 104 18.69 6.92 2.44
C ILE A 104 17.71 7.97 1.91
N ILE A 105 17.00 7.62 0.83
CA ILE A 105 15.77 8.31 0.41
C ILE A 105 14.59 7.38 0.76
N ARG A 106 13.62 7.90 1.50
CA ARG A 106 12.49 7.10 1.95
C ARG A 106 11.16 7.64 1.44
N LYS A 107 10.37 6.80 0.78
CA LYS A 107 8.98 7.11 0.44
C LYS A 107 8.06 6.59 1.55
N ILE A 108 7.26 7.50 2.14
CA ILE A 108 6.29 7.19 3.19
C ILE A 108 4.89 7.35 2.60
N VAL A 109 4.11 6.27 2.62
CA VAL A 109 2.76 6.19 2.05
C VAL A 109 1.67 5.94 3.10
N GLY A 110 2.05 5.72 4.35
CA GLY A 110 1.17 5.47 5.50
C GLY A 110 1.97 5.26 6.77
N ASP A 111 1.28 4.96 7.87
CA ASP A 111 1.89 4.57 9.15
C ASP A 111 1.61 3.09 9.44
N PRO A 112 2.60 2.20 9.26
CA PRO A 112 2.41 0.77 9.46
C PRO A 112 2.12 0.39 10.93
N VAL A 113 2.46 1.26 11.91
CA VAL A 113 2.16 1.01 13.33
C VAL A 113 0.68 1.25 13.59
N TRP A 114 0.15 2.38 13.13
CA TRP A 114 -1.28 2.68 13.23
C TRP A 114 -2.11 1.66 12.44
N GLU A 115 -1.78 1.41 11.17
CA GLU A 115 -2.52 0.45 10.33
C GLU A 115 -2.61 -0.92 11.00
N ARG A 116 -1.52 -1.42 11.57
CA ARG A 116 -1.50 -2.70 12.27
C ARG A 116 -2.34 -2.67 13.53
N ALA A 117 -2.18 -1.65 14.37
CA ALA A 117 -2.91 -1.52 15.62
C ALA A 117 -4.43 -1.39 15.35
N TYR A 118 -4.82 -0.60 14.37
CA TYR A 118 -6.21 -0.38 13.98
C TYR A 118 -6.85 -1.66 13.41
N ASN A 119 -6.20 -2.30 12.44
CA ASN A 119 -6.71 -3.53 11.83
C ASN A 119 -6.71 -4.74 12.78
N GLN A 120 -5.93 -4.70 13.86
CA GLN A 120 -5.97 -5.69 14.94
C GLN A 120 -6.93 -5.29 16.08
N LYS A 121 -7.71 -4.24 15.93
CA LYS A 121 -8.63 -3.70 16.95
C LYS A 121 -7.94 -3.37 18.29
N LYS A 122 -6.64 -3.06 18.26
CA LYS A 122 -5.87 -2.64 19.45
C LYS A 122 -6.01 -1.16 19.76
N THR A 123 -6.54 -0.39 18.83
CA THR A 123 -6.93 1.01 18.98
C THR A 123 -8.14 1.31 18.10
N LEU A 124 -8.95 2.28 18.51
CA LEU A 124 -10.01 2.89 17.72
C LEU A 124 -9.66 4.33 17.34
N ASP A 125 -8.48 4.79 17.70
CA ASP A 125 -8.05 6.16 17.42
C ASP A 125 -7.95 6.41 15.91
N THR A 126 -8.38 7.59 15.51
CA THR A 126 -8.08 8.10 14.16
C THR A 126 -6.58 8.18 13.96
N PHE A 127 -6.14 8.31 12.73
CA PHE A 127 -4.71 8.42 12.39
C PHE A 127 -4.01 9.52 13.20
N ASP A 128 -4.62 10.71 13.32
CA ASP A 128 -4.03 11.86 14.01
C ASP A 128 -4.04 11.66 15.53
N ASN A 129 -5.16 11.20 16.11
CA ASN A 129 -5.27 10.93 17.54
C ASN A 129 -4.28 9.86 17.99
N PHE A 130 -4.04 8.84 17.15
CA PHE A 130 -3.05 7.80 17.45
C PHE A 130 -1.64 8.35 17.63
N GLN A 131 -1.29 9.43 16.92
CA GLN A 131 0.05 10.03 17.07
C GLN A 131 0.22 10.75 18.41
N ILE A 132 -0.87 11.27 18.97
CA ILE A 132 -0.87 12.11 20.19
C ILE A 132 -1.16 11.27 21.44
N ASN A 133 -2.10 10.35 21.36
CA ASN A 133 -2.56 9.54 22.48
C ASN A 133 -1.50 8.54 22.93
N LYS A 134 -1.51 8.24 24.24
CA LYS A 134 -0.71 7.16 24.83
C LYS A 134 -1.38 5.81 24.56
N HIS A 135 -0.56 4.83 24.25
CA HIS A 135 -0.97 3.45 23.97
C HIS A 135 -0.22 2.45 24.86
N PRO A 136 -0.61 1.17 24.89
CA PRO A 136 0.17 0.14 25.56
C PRO A 136 1.65 0.15 25.17
N LEU A 137 2.53 -0.20 26.11
CA LEU A 137 3.99 -0.10 25.97
C LEU A 137 4.53 -0.66 24.65
N ILE A 138 3.98 -1.77 24.19
CA ILE A 138 4.41 -2.40 22.94
C ILE A 138 4.16 -1.50 21.72
N ILE A 139 3.05 -0.77 21.67
CA ILE A 139 2.74 0.18 20.61
C ILE A 139 3.66 1.40 20.70
N GLU A 140 3.93 1.90 21.91
CA GLU A 140 4.86 3.02 22.11
C GLU A 140 6.28 2.67 21.66
N ILE A 141 6.76 1.46 21.96
CA ILE A 141 8.05 0.96 21.43
C ILE A 141 8.03 0.89 19.91
N GLN A 142 6.92 0.44 19.31
CA GLN A 142 6.78 0.41 17.85
C GLN A 142 6.76 1.82 17.23
N LYS A 143 6.12 2.80 17.88
CA LYS A 143 6.18 4.21 17.46
C LYS A 143 7.61 4.75 17.53
N LEU A 144 8.33 4.50 18.63
CA LEU A 144 9.72 4.94 18.81
C LEU A 144 10.64 4.34 17.75
N THR A 145 10.56 3.03 17.49
CA THR A 145 11.38 2.36 16.47
C THR A 145 11.05 2.83 15.06
N ARG A 146 9.75 3.07 14.77
CA ARG A 146 9.31 3.68 13.51
C ARG A 146 9.90 5.09 13.34
N ASN A 147 9.78 5.94 14.36
CA ASN A 147 10.28 7.32 14.33
C ASN A 147 11.79 7.35 14.14
N TRP A 148 12.52 6.50 14.88
CA TRP A 148 13.96 6.34 14.72
C TRP A 148 14.31 5.93 13.27
N SER A 149 13.61 4.94 12.71
CA SER A 149 13.87 4.49 11.34
C SER A 149 13.50 5.53 10.27
N ILE A 150 12.51 6.39 10.53
CA ILE A 150 12.17 7.51 9.67
C ILE A 150 13.29 8.57 9.72
N ASN A 151 13.75 8.89 10.94
CA ASN A 151 14.82 9.88 11.15
C ASN A 151 16.19 9.45 10.61
N SER A 152 16.39 8.18 10.26
CA SER A 152 17.62 7.73 9.59
C SER A 152 17.71 8.15 8.11
N ALA A 153 16.64 8.66 7.52
CA ALA A 153 16.62 9.08 6.13
C ALA A 153 17.21 10.49 5.94
N GLU A 154 17.92 10.71 4.84
CA GLU A 154 18.38 12.05 4.43
C GLU A 154 17.25 12.85 3.77
N LEU A 155 16.41 12.17 3.00
CA LEU A 155 15.28 12.76 2.30
C LEU A 155 14.04 11.89 2.45
N ILE A 156 12.90 12.50 2.73
CA ILE A 156 11.60 11.81 2.71
C ILE A 156 10.74 12.32 1.57
N ILE A 157 10.10 11.38 0.87
CA ILE A 157 9.08 11.63 -0.14
C ILE A 157 7.73 11.22 0.43
N THR A 158 6.74 12.10 0.35
CA THR A 158 5.35 11.82 0.74
C THR A 158 4.39 12.13 -0.41
N PRO A 159 3.31 11.34 -0.62
CA PRO A 159 2.37 11.58 -1.70
C PRO A 159 1.31 12.63 -1.37
N SER A 160 1.22 13.11 -0.13
CA SER A 160 0.21 14.07 0.32
C SER A 160 0.72 14.98 1.42
N ASP A 161 0.02 16.11 1.65
CA ASP A 161 0.34 17.05 2.73
C ASP A 161 0.05 16.43 4.11
N ASN A 162 -0.98 15.59 4.24
CA ASN A 162 -1.28 14.89 5.50
C ASN A 162 -0.10 14.03 5.95
N LEU A 163 0.50 13.25 5.04
CA LEU A 163 1.68 12.47 5.34
C LEU A 163 2.92 13.32 5.58
N LYS A 164 3.04 14.46 4.89
CA LYS A 164 4.10 15.43 5.18
C LYS A 164 3.95 15.97 6.61
N ASN A 165 2.74 16.36 7.02
CA ASN A 165 2.46 16.83 8.37
C ASN A 165 2.74 15.76 9.43
N PHE A 166 2.35 14.52 9.17
CA PHE A 166 2.70 13.38 10.04
C PHE A 166 4.21 13.25 10.23
N VAL A 167 4.99 13.24 9.15
CA VAL A 167 6.45 13.11 9.21
C VAL A 167 7.09 14.30 9.94
N THR A 168 6.57 15.50 9.73
CA THR A 168 7.00 16.69 10.48
C THR A 168 6.67 16.56 11.97
N GLY A 169 5.46 16.11 12.30
CA GLY A 169 4.96 15.95 13.66
C GLY A 169 5.74 14.95 14.51
N ILE A 170 6.31 13.91 13.88
CA ILE A 170 7.19 12.95 14.59
C ILE A 170 8.64 13.44 14.76
N GLY A 171 8.92 14.70 14.40
CA GLY A 171 10.22 15.34 14.64
C GLY A 171 11.27 15.12 13.56
N PHE A 172 10.90 14.77 12.34
CA PHE A 172 11.86 14.69 11.23
C PHE A 172 12.36 16.08 10.84
N LYS A 173 13.68 16.26 10.81
CA LYS A 173 14.31 17.59 10.63
C LYS A 173 14.92 17.80 9.24
N ASN A 174 15.15 16.73 8.48
CA ASN A 174 15.74 16.82 7.16
C ASN A 174 14.68 17.19 6.09
N LYS A 175 15.05 17.13 4.82
CA LYS A 175 14.19 17.54 3.71
C LYS A 175 13.01 16.58 3.51
N ILE A 176 11.79 17.14 3.45
CA ILE A 176 10.59 16.44 3.04
C ILE A 176 10.12 17.03 1.72
N THR A 177 9.91 16.18 0.72
CA THR A 177 9.39 16.58 -0.59
C THR A 177 8.05 15.88 -0.84
N LYS A 178 7.01 16.66 -1.17
CA LYS A 178 5.75 16.10 -1.64
C LYS A 178 5.88 15.74 -3.12
N ILE A 179 5.68 14.47 -3.46
CA ILE A 179 5.58 13.98 -4.84
C ILE A 179 4.36 13.08 -4.89
N ASN A 180 3.30 13.56 -5.53
CA ASN A 180 2.05 12.82 -5.65
C ASN A 180 2.27 11.49 -6.39
N ASN A 181 1.45 10.49 -6.08
CA ASN A 181 1.42 9.29 -6.89
C ASN A 181 0.90 9.61 -8.29
N GLY A 182 1.49 8.99 -9.29
CA GLY A 182 1.04 9.07 -10.67
C GLY A 182 0.32 7.79 -11.10
N VAL A 183 -0.50 7.90 -12.12
CA VAL A 183 -1.10 6.78 -12.86
C VAL A 183 -0.85 6.97 -14.34
N ASP A 184 -0.79 5.87 -15.09
CA ASP A 184 -0.66 5.93 -16.54
C ASP A 184 -1.99 6.41 -17.13
N ILE A 185 -1.95 7.51 -17.88
CA ILE A 185 -3.13 8.02 -18.59
C ILE A 185 -3.46 7.07 -19.73
N LYS A 186 -4.60 6.41 -19.66
CA LYS A 186 -5.15 5.61 -20.76
C LYS A 186 -6.28 6.41 -21.40
N ALA A 187 -5.98 6.98 -22.56
CA ALA A 187 -6.97 7.70 -23.36
C ALA A 187 -8.03 6.73 -23.93
N ASN A 188 -9.07 6.46 -23.16
CA ASN A 188 -10.27 5.81 -23.65
C ASN A 188 -11.44 6.37 -22.85
N ILE A 189 -12.18 7.27 -23.50
CA ILE A 189 -13.43 7.84 -22.98
C ILE A 189 -14.43 6.68 -22.88
N SER A 190 -14.97 6.48 -21.66
CA SER A 190 -16.10 5.58 -21.46
C SER A 190 -17.29 6.06 -22.29
N GLN A 191 -17.83 5.22 -23.13
CA GLN A 191 -19.15 5.49 -23.71
C GLN A 191 -20.17 5.37 -22.58
N LEU A 192 -20.82 6.48 -22.26
CA LEU A 192 -22.01 6.49 -21.42
C LEU A 192 -23.03 5.55 -22.08
N SER A 193 -23.17 4.35 -21.55
CA SER A 193 -24.19 3.42 -22.02
C SER A 193 -25.51 3.80 -21.35
N ASN A 194 -26.61 3.81 -22.13
CA ASN A 194 -27.98 3.94 -21.60
C ASN A 194 -28.35 2.69 -20.78
N LYS A 195 -27.67 2.46 -19.65
CA LYS A 195 -27.94 1.33 -18.74
C LYS A 195 -29.02 1.76 -17.76
N THR A 196 -29.93 0.85 -17.48
CA THR A 196 -30.91 1.00 -16.40
C THR A 196 -30.30 0.73 -15.02
N ASP A 197 -29.26 -0.08 -14.96
CA ASP A 197 -28.57 -0.48 -13.74
C ASP A 197 -27.35 0.40 -13.47
N ILE A 198 -27.20 0.89 -12.24
CA ILE A 198 -26.05 1.65 -11.75
C ILE A 198 -25.06 0.66 -11.10
N ASN A 199 -23.85 0.59 -11.62
CA ASN A 199 -22.79 -0.26 -11.11
C ASN A 199 -21.80 0.55 -10.27
N ILE A 200 -21.75 0.27 -8.98
CA ILE A 200 -20.81 0.88 -8.04
C ILE A 200 -19.65 -0.09 -7.80
N ILE A 201 -18.43 0.45 -7.70
CA ILE A 201 -17.24 -0.36 -7.45
C ILE A 201 -16.42 0.16 -6.27
N ILE A 202 -15.88 -0.78 -5.47
CA ILE A 202 -14.83 -0.58 -4.48
C ILE A 202 -13.62 -1.41 -4.90
N ILE A 203 -12.43 -0.81 -4.89
CA ILE A 203 -11.16 -1.51 -5.15
C ILE A 203 -10.22 -1.23 -4.00
N SER A 204 -10.05 -2.20 -3.09
CA SER A 204 -9.17 -2.03 -1.93
C SER A 204 -8.80 -3.37 -1.28
N ARG A 205 -7.81 -3.35 -0.37
CA ARG A 205 -7.60 -4.48 0.56
C ARG A 205 -8.80 -4.59 1.49
N LEU A 206 -9.28 -5.82 1.75
CA LEU A 206 -10.40 -6.07 2.66
C LEU A 206 -9.89 -6.11 4.12
N VAL A 207 -9.70 -4.92 4.69
CA VAL A 207 -9.25 -4.71 6.07
C VAL A 207 -10.12 -3.67 6.76
N ILE A 208 -10.16 -3.68 8.09
CA ILE A 208 -11.07 -2.86 8.91
C ILE A 208 -10.98 -1.37 8.56
N GLN A 209 -9.78 -0.83 8.39
CA GLN A 209 -9.59 0.60 8.07
C GLN A 209 -10.25 1.07 6.76
N LYS A 210 -10.67 0.14 5.90
CA LYS A 210 -11.32 0.47 4.61
C LYS A 210 -12.83 0.68 4.74
N ASN A 211 -13.43 0.35 5.91
CA ASN A 211 -14.84 0.56 6.22
C ASN A 211 -15.81 0.06 5.14
N ILE A 212 -15.52 -1.09 4.55
CA ILE A 212 -16.37 -1.66 3.50
C ILE A 212 -17.71 -2.10 4.08
N ASP A 213 -17.72 -2.55 5.34
CA ASP A 213 -18.91 -2.87 6.12
C ASP A 213 -19.87 -1.69 6.20
N LEU A 214 -19.38 -0.46 6.42
CA LEU A 214 -20.18 0.76 6.40
C LEU A 214 -20.88 0.97 5.06
N VAL A 215 -20.18 0.72 3.94
CA VAL A 215 -20.76 0.84 2.60
C VAL A 215 -21.85 -0.22 2.38
N ILE A 216 -21.63 -1.46 2.84
CA ILE A 216 -22.64 -2.53 2.75
C ILE A 216 -23.89 -2.18 3.57
N HIS A 217 -23.74 -1.64 4.78
CA HIS A 217 -24.86 -1.15 5.56
C HIS A 217 -25.61 0.00 4.87
N ALA A 218 -24.90 0.95 4.28
CA ALA A 218 -25.51 2.03 3.50
C ALA A 218 -26.30 1.48 2.30
N PHE A 219 -25.81 0.41 1.67
CA PHE A 219 -26.52 -0.29 0.57
C PHE A 219 -27.84 -0.91 1.01
N LYS A 220 -27.90 -1.46 2.23
CA LYS A 220 -29.15 -1.98 2.81
C LYS A 220 -30.18 -0.85 3.00
N VAL A 221 -29.74 0.32 3.45
CA VAL A 221 -30.60 1.49 3.65
C VAL A 221 -31.08 2.07 2.31
N LEU A 222 -30.18 2.14 1.31
CA LEU A 222 -30.51 2.65 -0.02
C LEU A 222 -31.64 1.85 -0.69
N ASN A 223 -31.62 0.54 -0.54
CA ASN A 223 -32.65 -0.43 -1.02
C ASN A 223 -33.14 -0.25 -2.48
N GLU A 224 -32.35 0.40 -3.32
CA GLU A 224 -32.68 0.58 -4.74
C GLU A 224 -32.50 -0.71 -5.54
N LYS A 225 -33.45 -1.03 -6.45
CA LYS A 225 -33.42 -2.30 -7.20
C LYS A 225 -32.38 -2.32 -8.32
N ASN A 226 -32.13 -1.17 -8.92
CA ASN A 226 -31.25 -1.00 -10.08
C ASN A 226 -29.82 -0.60 -9.73
N VAL A 227 -29.40 -0.72 -8.46
CA VAL A 227 -28.05 -0.39 -8.01
C VAL A 227 -27.33 -1.66 -7.56
N LYS A 228 -26.11 -1.88 -8.08
CA LYS A 228 -25.26 -3.02 -7.76
C LYS A 228 -23.92 -2.55 -7.22
N LEU A 229 -23.34 -3.28 -6.27
CA LEU A 229 -22.03 -3.01 -5.68
C LEU A 229 -21.09 -4.19 -5.95
N ASN A 230 -19.99 -3.90 -6.62
CA ASN A 230 -18.88 -4.83 -6.81
C ASN A 230 -17.71 -4.43 -5.91
N ILE A 231 -17.23 -5.37 -5.10
CA ILE A 231 -16.11 -5.18 -4.18
C ILE A 231 -14.94 -6.02 -4.71
N VAL A 232 -13.86 -5.34 -5.13
CA VAL A 232 -12.65 -5.98 -5.64
C VAL A 232 -11.56 -5.89 -4.58
N GLY A 233 -10.98 -7.03 -4.25
CA GLY A 233 -9.87 -7.13 -3.31
C GLY A 233 -9.91 -8.40 -2.48
N ASP A 234 -8.91 -8.52 -1.62
CA ASP A 234 -8.76 -9.62 -0.67
C ASP A 234 -8.19 -9.09 0.66
N GLY A 235 -8.37 -9.85 1.74
CA GLY A 235 -7.88 -9.47 3.06
C GLY A 235 -8.61 -10.15 4.21
N GLY A 236 -8.18 -9.84 5.44
CA GLY A 236 -8.69 -10.49 6.65
C GLY A 236 -10.19 -10.34 6.91
N GLU A 237 -10.83 -9.33 6.30
CA GLU A 237 -12.27 -9.10 6.46
C GLU A 237 -13.13 -9.82 5.41
N PHE A 238 -12.55 -10.59 4.48
CA PHE A 238 -13.30 -11.25 3.40
C PHE A 238 -14.50 -12.05 3.92
N ASN A 239 -14.27 -12.97 4.86
CA ASN A 239 -15.32 -13.82 5.41
C ASN A 239 -16.36 -13.04 6.23
N ASN A 240 -15.93 -12.02 6.97
CA ASN A 240 -16.81 -11.15 7.75
C ASN A 240 -17.74 -10.35 6.83
N LEU A 241 -17.21 -9.82 5.73
CA LEU A 241 -18.00 -9.08 4.74
C LEU A 241 -18.96 -9.99 3.97
N GLN A 242 -18.55 -11.21 3.61
CA GLN A 242 -19.46 -12.19 2.99
C GLN A 242 -20.62 -12.54 3.93
N LYS A 243 -20.32 -12.79 5.22
CA LYS A 243 -21.35 -13.04 6.21
C LYS A 243 -22.29 -11.85 6.36
N LEU A 244 -21.77 -10.62 6.43
CA LEU A 244 -22.57 -9.41 6.53
C LEU A 244 -23.53 -9.24 5.33
N ILE A 245 -23.04 -9.51 4.10
CA ILE A 245 -23.88 -9.48 2.88
C ILE A 245 -25.04 -10.49 3.00
N HIS A 246 -24.75 -11.68 3.51
CA HIS A 246 -25.75 -12.73 3.71
C HIS A 246 -26.77 -12.32 4.79
N ASP A 247 -26.31 -11.88 5.96
CA ASP A 247 -27.15 -11.50 7.10
C ASP A 247 -28.08 -10.32 6.77
N LEU A 248 -27.66 -9.46 5.83
CA LEU A 248 -28.45 -8.33 5.32
C LEU A 248 -29.29 -8.67 4.09
N GLU A 249 -29.26 -9.91 3.60
CA GLU A 249 -29.99 -10.35 2.39
C GLU A 249 -29.66 -9.52 1.14
N LEU A 250 -28.37 -9.24 0.91
CA LEU A 250 -27.87 -8.40 -0.19
C LEU A 250 -27.15 -9.18 -1.30
N GLN A 251 -27.22 -10.51 -1.32
CA GLN A 251 -26.41 -11.38 -2.23
C GLN A 251 -26.67 -11.08 -3.73
N ASP A 252 -27.88 -10.62 -4.08
CA ASP A 252 -28.26 -10.28 -5.46
C ASP A 252 -27.73 -8.91 -5.90
N LYS A 253 -27.36 -8.04 -4.95
CA LYS A 253 -26.95 -6.65 -5.20
C LYS A 253 -25.48 -6.38 -4.89
N VAL A 254 -24.89 -7.08 -3.94
CA VAL A 254 -23.50 -6.87 -3.48
C VAL A 254 -22.67 -8.12 -3.72
N LYS A 255 -21.58 -7.98 -4.47
CA LYS A 255 -20.67 -9.09 -4.80
C LYS A 255 -19.23 -8.77 -4.42
N ILE A 256 -18.57 -9.70 -3.72
CA ILE A 256 -17.13 -9.65 -3.51
C ILE A 256 -16.48 -10.47 -4.62
N LEU A 257 -15.76 -9.81 -5.51
CA LEU A 257 -15.14 -10.41 -6.69
C LEU A 257 -13.77 -11.05 -6.39
N GLY A 258 -13.26 -10.86 -5.15
CA GLY A 258 -11.94 -11.34 -4.77
C GLY A 258 -10.80 -10.55 -5.42
N LYS A 259 -9.62 -11.16 -5.44
CA LYS A 259 -8.42 -10.60 -6.06
C LYS A 259 -8.53 -10.68 -7.58
N ILE A 260 -8.39 -9.54 -8.24
CA ILE A 260 -8.43 -9.42 -9.72
C ILE A 260 -7.09 -8.89 -10.23
N ASP A 261 -6.64 -9.39 -11.36
CA ASP A 261 -5.40 -8.96 -12.01
C ASP A 261 -5.47 -7.47 -12.42
N ASN A 262 -4.35 -6.76 -12.25
CA ASN A 262 -4.27 -5.32 -12.53
C ASN A 262 -4.67 -4.95 -13.97
N ASN A 263 -4.44 -5.83 -14.95
CA ASN A 263 -4.83 -5.60 -16.34
C ASN A 263 -6.35 -5.56 -16.57
N LYS A 264 -7.14 -6.21 -15.69
CA LYS A 264 -8.61 -6.24 -15.72
C LYS A 264 -9.26 -5.12 -14.92
N ILE A 265 -8.52 -4.49 -14.01
CA ILE A 265 -9.03 -3.39 -13.17
C ILE A 265 -9.55 -2.23 -14.02
N GLY A 266 -8.81 -1.88 -15.08
CA GLY A 266 -9.23 -0.81 -15.98
C GLY A 266 -10.55 -1.07 -16.73
N GLU A 267 -10.86 -2.32 -17.04
CA GLU A 267 -12.15 -2.69 -17.64
C GLU A 267 -13.28 -2.56 -16.63
N LEU A 268 -13.06 -3.02 -15.39
CA LEU A 268 -14.05 -2.90 -14.32
C LEU A 268 -14.34 -1.43 -13.99
N LEU A 269 -13.33 -0.57 -13.95
CA LEU A 269 -13.52 0.86 -13.71
C LEU A 269 -14.32 1.51 -14.84
N ARG A 270 -14.03 1.19 -16.12
CA ARG A 270 -14.77 1.70 -17.28
C ARG A 270 -16.23 1.25 -17.35
N THR A 271 -16.54 0.08 -16.79
CA THR A 271 -17.90 -0.47 -16.78
C THR A 271 -18.69 -0.11 -15.54
N SER A 272 -18.07 0.58 -14.58
CA SER A 272 -18.69 1.08 -13.35
C SER A 272 -19.08 2.54 -13.51
N ASP A 273 -20.20 2.92 -12.89
CA ASP A 273 -20.75 4.28 -12.96
C ASP A 273 -20.28 5.13 -11.77
N LEU A 274 -19.86 4.50 -10.67
CA LEU A 274 -19.38 5.19 -9.47
C LEU A 274 -18.29 4.37 -8.77
N PHE A 275 -17.21 5.04 -8.38
CA PHE A 275 -16.19 4.49 -7.48
C PHE A 275 -16.39 5.01 -6.05
N ILE A 276 -16.42 4.12 -5.06
CA ILE A 276 -16.54 4.49 -3.64
C ILE A 276 -15.28 4.07 -2.88
N GLN A 277 -14.85 4.96 -1.99
CA GLN A 277 -13.80 4.71 -1.02
C GLN A 277 -14.18 5.32 0.33
N ALA A 278 -14.39 4.47 1.34
CA ALA A 278 -14.83 4.86 2.69
C ALA A 278 -13.74 4.73 3.76
N SER A 279 -12.47 4.67 3.35
CA SER A 279 -11.33 4.46 4.24
C SER A 279 -11.23 5.53 5.33
N ASN A 280 -10.94 5.14 6.56
CA ASN A 280 -10.67 6.08 7.67
C ASN A 280 -9.42 6.93 7.44
N TYR A 281 -8.47 6.41 6.68
CA TYR A 281 -7.25 7.13 6.33
C TYR A 281 -6.64 6.59 5.03
N GLU A 282 -6.14 7.51 4.20
CA GLU A 282 -5.36 7.23 3.00
C GLU A 282 -4.22 8.26 2.84
N GLY A 283 -3.10 7.79 2.35
CA GLY A 283 -2.01 8.68 1.95
C GLY A 283 -2.31 9.42 0.64
N LEU A 284 -2.45 8.66 -0.43
CA LEU A 284 -2.98 9.02 -1.74
C LEU A 284 -3.20 7.67 -2.49
N PRO A 285 -4.42 7.13 -2.51
CA PRO A 285 -4.67 5.78 -2.98
C PRO A 285 -4.59 5.68 -4.51
N HIS A 286 -3.86 4.69 -5.00
CA HIS A 286 -3.73 4.43 -6.45
C HIS A 286 -5.07 4.10 -7.09
N SER A 287 -5.94 3.32 -6.42
CA SER A 287 -7.25 2.95 -6.94
C SER A 287 -8.17 4.16 -7.23
N LEU A 288 -8.09 5.21 -6.38
CA LEU A 288 -8.80 6.46 -6.63
C LEU A 288 -8.25 7.19 -7.86
N LEU A 289 -6.92 7.28 -7.99
CA LEU A 289 -6.29 7.91 -9.14
C LEU A 289 -6.58 7.14 -10.43
N GLU A 290 -6.61 5.82 -10.37
CA GLU A 290 -7.02 4.96 -11.48
C GLU A 290 -8.48 5.20 -11.84
N ALA A 291 -9.39 5.26 -10.84
CA ALA A 291 -10.80 5.56 -11.09
C ALA A 291 -11.00 6.91 -11.80
N ILE A 292 -10.33 7.98 -11.32
CA ILE A 292 -10.39 9.31 -11.96
C ILE A 292 -9.87 9.26 -13.41
N ASN A 293 -8.93 8.37 -13.72
CA ASN A 293 -8.33 8.27 -15.06
C ASN A 293 -9.22 7.52 -16.07
N TYR A 294 -10.21 6.76 -15.58
CA TYR A 294 -11.13 5.97 -16.43
C TYR A 294 -12.53 6.60 -16.60
N ASN A 295 -12.80 7.72 -15.93
CA ASN A 295 -14.08 8.45 -16.01
C ASN A 295 -14.00 9.67 -16.94
#